data_db78d554715a66f804fab667006d69d4
#
_entry.id   db78d554715a66f804fab667006d69d4
#
_cell.length_a   1.000
_cell.length_b   1.000
_cell.length_c   1.000
_cell.angle_alpha   90.00
_cell.angle_beta   90.00
_cell.angle_gamma   90.00
#
_symmetry.space_group_name_H-M   'P 1'
#
loop_
_entity.id
_entity.type
_entity.pdbx_description
1 polymer ?
#
loop_
_entity_poly.entity_id
_entity_poly.type
_entity_poly.pdbx_seq_one_letter_code
_entity_poly.pdbx_strand_id
1 'polypeptide(L)'
;MSTSRAERLLNVLDLKQIEENLYLGENEPENGARIFGGQVLAQASMAAYRTVVDLDMHSTHAYFLRPGDSSKRVLYEVERIRDGRSFTTRRVVAIQSGQAIFNMDVSFQTAETGLEHSLAMPNVPLPAELQDDRQVAKRLGGAAADARLSPMAKLERPFELRSVFELGTPAWAEARAWNPVWVRFLAPVTERDGPSQPISRCLLAYASDMGLVSTGYLPHQNEVDRSQLQMASLDHSLWIHRPVPMDQWLLFHKRTSSAQGARAMVHADFFASDGQVIAS
;
A
#
# COMPACT_ATOMS: atom_id res chain seq x y z
N MET A 1 2.73 -22.95 16.73
CA MET A 1 3.09 -21.53 16.84
C MET A 1 2.12 -20.75 15.97
N SER A 2 1.56 -19.64 16.45
CA SER A 2 0.65 -18.83 15.63
C SER A 2 1.46 -18.13 14.54
N THR A 3 1.06 -18.23 13.28
CA THR A 3 1.67 -17.54 12.13
C THR A 3 1.53 -16.03 12.33
N SER A 4 2.62 -15.29 12.21
CA SER A 4 2.61 -13.82 12.33
C SER A 4 1.76 -13.19 11.22
N ARG A 5 1.32 -11.96 11.42
CA ARG A 5 0.53 -11.27 10.40
C ARG A 5 1.34 -10.97 9.13
N ALA A 6 2.62 -10.72 9.27
CA ALA A 6 3.52 -10.53 8.14
C ALA A 6 3.65 -11.83 7.32
N GLU A 7 3.80 -12.97 7.96
CA GLU A 7 3.81 -14.28 7.27
C GLU A 7 2.47 -14.58 6.60
N ARG A 8 1.33 -14.22 7.23
CA ARG A 8 0.01 -14.36 6.60
C ARG A 8 -0.12 -13.51 5.35
N LEU A 9 0.38 -12.26 5.36
CA LEU A 9 0.38 -11.44 4.16
C LEU A 9 1.21 -12.05 3.03
N LEU A 10 2.39 -12.61 3.34
CA LEU A 10 3.17 -13.34 2.33
C LEU A 10 2.40 -14.53 1.74
N ASN A 11 1.64 -15.25 2.59
CA ASN A 11 0.81 -16.38 2.13
C ASN A 11 -0.34 -15.93 1.21
N VAL A 12 -0.99 -14.79 1.48
CA VAL A 12 -2.07 -14.30 0.60
C VAL A 12 -1.54 -13.70 -0.70
N LEU A 13 -0.25 -13.38 -0.78
CA LEU A 13 0.41 -13.02 -2.04
C LEU A 13 0.80 -14.23 -2.89
N ASP A 14 0.85 -15.44 -2.31
CA ASP A 14 1.11 -16.67 -3.06
C ASP A 14 -0.18 -17.17 -3.73
N LEU A 15 -0.53 -16.55 -4.84
CA LEU A 15 -1.76 -16.84 -5.58
C LEU A 15 -1.75 -18.25 -6.17
N LYS A 16 -2.90 -18.93 -6.12
CA LYS A 16 -3.09 -20.21 -6.79
C LYS A 16 -3.41 -19.99 -8.27
N GLN A 17 -2.59 -20.50 -9.16
CA GLN A 17 -2.92 -20.53 -10.59
C GLN A 17 -4.07 -21.52 -10.85
N ILE A 18 -5.11 -21.08 -11.52
CA ILE A 18 -6.29 -21.87 -11.89
C ILE A 18 -6.21 -22.30 -13.36
N GLU A 19 -5.80 -21.37 -14.22
CA GLU A 19 -5.61 -21.56 -15.65
C GLU A 19 -4.52 -20.58 -16.12
N GLU A 20 -4.12 -20.65 -17.38
CA GLU A 20 -3.24 -19.65 -17.97
C GLU A 20 -3.83 -18.25 -17.76
N ASN A 21 -3.03 -17.32 -17.24
CA ASN A 21 -3.42 -15.94 -16.94
C ASN A 21 -4.60 -15.77 -15.94
N LEU A 22 -4.97 -16.84 -15.19
CA LEU A 22 -6.08 -16.83 -14.25
C LEU A 22 -5.61 -17.33 -12.88
N TYR A 23 -5.73 -16.48 -11.86
CA TYR A 23 -5.21 -16.71 -10.52
C TYR A 23 -6.29 -16.51 -9.45
N LEU A 24 -6.22 -17.28 -8.38
CA LEU A 24 -7.13 -17.21 -7.24
C LEU A 24 -6.37 -16.73 -6.01
N GLY A 25 -6.85 -15.64 -5.40
CA GLY A 25 -6.32 -15.07 -4.17
C GLY A 25 -7.23 -15.37 -2.98
N GLU A 26 -6.61 -15.76 -1.87
CA GLU A 26 -7.26 -15.82 -0.55
C GLU A 26 -7.23 -14.44 0.09
N ASN A 27 -8.09 -14.20 1.10
CA ASN A 27 -8.13 -12.94 1.83
C ASN A 27 -7.69 -13.13 3.29
N GLU A 28 -7.26 -12.04 3.92
CA GLU A 28 -7.09 -12.00 5.36
C GLU A 28 -8.44 -11.75 6.04
N PRO A 29 -9.01 -12.74 6.76
CA PRO A 29 -10.36 -12.64 7.32
C PRO A 29 -10.47 -11.58 8.43
N GLU A 30 -9.34 -11.18 9.00
CA GLU A 30 -9.27 -10.25 10.13
C GLU A 30 -9.37 -8.77 9.74
N ASN A 31 -9.38 -8.46 8.44
CA ASN A 31 -9.45 -7.06 7.94
C ASN A 31 -10.87 -6.47 7.93
N GLY A 32 -11.85 -7.16 8.54
CA GLY A 32 -13.26 -6.76 8.56
C GLY A 32 -14.04 -7.28 7.35
N ALA A 33 -15.25 -6.78 7.15
CA ALA A 33 -16.15 -7.27 6.09
C ALA A 33 -15.69 -6.90 4.66
N ARG A 34 -14.84 -5.89 4.53
CA ARG A 34 -14.33 -5.41 3.22
C ARG A 34 -12.86 -5.75 3.08
N ILE A 35 -12.47 -6.16 1.87
CA ILE A 35 -11.06 -6.34 1.53
C ILE A 35 -10.36 -4.99 1.56
N PHE A 36 -9.16 -4.93 2.13
CA PHE A 36 -8.30 -3.75 2.07
C PHE A 36 -7.82 -3.52 0.63
N GLY A 37 -7.92 -2.28 0.13
CA GLY A 37 -7.56 -1.94 -1.25
C GLY A 37 -6.11 -2.30 -1.59
N GLY A 38 -5.17 -2.02 -0.67
CA GLY A 38 -3.77 -2.41 -0.82
C GLY A 38 -3.54 -3.92 -0.97
N GLN A 39 -4.39 -4.77 -0.36
CA GLN A 39 -4.31 -6.22 -0.59
C GLN A 39 -4.69 -6.58 -2.02
N VAL A 40 -5.79 -6.01 -2.55
CA VAL A 40 -6.20 -6.27 -3.93
C VAL A 40 -5.16 -5.78 -4.91
N LEU A 41 -4.59 -4.58 -4.68
CA LEU A 41 -3.52 -4.00 -5.49
C LEU A 41 -2.27 -4.90 -5.49
N ALA A 42 -1.84 -5.39 -4.33
CA ALA A 42 -0.68 -6.26 -4.19
C ALA A 42 -0.89 -7.63 -4.85
N GLN A 43 -2.06 -8.24 -4.66
CA GLN A 43 -2.40 -9.52 -5.31
C GLN A 43 -2.53 -9.38 -6.83
N ALA A 44 -3.12 -8.28 -7.34
CA ALA A 44 -3.20 -7.99 -8.76
C ALA A 44 -1.79 -7.81 -9.36
N SER A 45 -0.90 -7.10 -8.64
CA SER A 45 0.51 -6.97 -9.02
C SER A 45 1.22 -8.33 -9.07
N MET A 46 0.99 -9.20 -8.09
CA MET A 46 1.55 -10.56 -8.08
C MET A 46 0.99 -11.42 -9.23
N ALA A 47 -0.30 -11.32 -9.54
CA ALA A 47 -0.89 -12.02 -10.68
C ALA A 47 -0.22 -11.60 -12.00
N ALA A 48 0.03 -10.30 -12.18
CA ALA A 48 0.77 -9.79 -13.33
C ALA A 48 2.22 -10.31 -13.38
N TYR A 49 2.93 -10.33 -12.23
CA TYR A 49 4.28 -10.88 -12.12
C TYR A 49 4.37 -12.36 -12.53
N ARG A 50 3.33 -13.16 -12.27
CA ARG A 50 3.28 -14.57 -12.68
C ARG A 50 3.26 -14.79 -14.19
N THR A 51 3.12 -13.72 -14.99
CA THR A 51 3.06 -13.76 -16.45
C THR A 51 4.29 -13.15 -17.13
N VAL A 52 5.28 -12.70 -16.38
CA VAL A 52 6.52 -12.11 -16.88
C VAL A 52 7.73 -12.79 -16.26
N VAL A 53 8.89 -12.68 -16.91
CA VAL A 53 10.14 -13.27 -16.45
C VAL A 53 11.22 -12.19 -16.45
N ASP A 54 11.96 -12.07 -15.34
CA ASP A 54 13.13 -11.17 -15.19
C ASP A 54 12.83 -9.69 -15.55
N LEU A 55 11.62 -9.24 -15.26
CA LEU A 55 11.21 -7.85 -15.46
C LEU A 55 10.76 -7.23 -14.14
N ASP A 56 11.07 -5.96 -13.96
CA ASP A 56 10.69 -5.17 -12.80
C ASP A 56 9.43 -4.34 -13.06
N MET A 57 8.44 -4.48 -12.19
CA MET A 57 7.29 -3.59 -12.19
C MET A 57 7.74 -2.17 -11.84
N HIS A 58 7.54 -1.23 -12.76
CA HIS A 58 7.91 0.17 -12.54
C HIS A 58 6.71 1.10 -12.39
N SER A 59 5.51 0.71 -12.84
CA SER A 59 4.31 1.53 -12.63
C SER A 59 3.02 0.72 -12.64
N THR A 60 2.02 1.19 -11.86
CA THR A 60 0.64 0.69 -11.88
C THR A 60 -0.36 1.83 -11.87
N HIS A 61 -1.52 1.64 -12.51
CA HIS A 61 -2.66 2.55 -12.51
C HIS A 61 -3.94 1.75 -12.31
N ALA A 62 -4.68 2.05 -11.26
CA ALA A 62 -5.78 1.21 -10.80
C ALA A 62 -7.05 1.99 -10.46
N TYR A 63 -8.21 1.36 -10.64
CA TYR A 63 -9.50 1.83 -10.16
C TYR A 63 -10.16 0.82 -9.22
N PHE A 64 -10.66 1.29 -8.10
CA PHE A 64 -11.51 0.55 -7.18
C PHE A 64 -12.97 0.72 -7.59
N LEU A 65 -13.56 -0.34 -8.13
CA LEU A 65 -14.89 -0.28 -8.75
C LEU A 65 -16.01 -0.59 -7.76
N ARG A 66 -15.79 -1.55 -6.85
CA ARG A 66 -16.76 -2.03 -5.86
C ARG A 66 -16.06 -2.52 -4.60
N PRO A 67 -16.74 -2.47 -3.44
CA PRO A 67 -16.21 -3.09 -2.22
C PRO A 67 -16.04 -4.61 -2.42
N GLY A 68 -14.84 -5.13 -2.15
CA GLY A 68 -14.60 -6.57 -2.09
C GLY A 68 -15.08 -7.15 -0.76
N ASP A 69 -15.67 -8.35 -0.80
CA ASP A 69 -16.12 -9.13 0.35
C ASP A 69 -14.96 -10.01 0.86
N SER A 70 -14.49 -9.77 2.08
CA SER A 70 -13.35 -10.48 2.67
C SER A 70 -13.61 -11.97 2.92
N SER A 71 -14.88 -12.39 2.97
CA SER A 71 -15.25 -13.81 3.15
C SER A 71 -15.16 -14.65 1.87
N LYS A 72 -14.95 -14.01 0.71
CA LYS A 72 -14.91 -14.65 -0.60
C LYS A 72 -13.53 -14.47 -1.24
N ARG A 73 -13.08 -15.51 -1.92
CA ARG A 73 -11.88 -15.44 -2.76
C ARG A 73 -12.01 -14.43 -3.88
N VAL A 74 -10.88 -13.93 -4.35
CA VAL A 74 -10.79 -13.02 -5.50
C VAL A 74 -10.16 -13.76 -6.66
N LEU A 75 -10.78 -13.68 -7.83
CA LEU A 75 -10.24 -14.17 -9.08
C LEU A 75 -9.53 -13.01 -9.77
N TYR A 76 -8.28 -13.22 -10.19
CA TYR A 76 -7.47 -12.26 -10.93
C TYR A 76 -7.27 -12.78 -12.36
N GLU A 77 -7.85 -12.08 -13.32
CA GLU A 77 -7.67 -12.33 -14.75
C GLU A 77 -6.62 -11.36 -15.29
N VAL A 78 -5.59 -11.90 -15.94
CA VAL A 78 -4.48 -11.12 -16.50
C VAL A 78 -4.56 -11.12 -18.02
N GLU A 79 -4.67 -9.94 -18.62
CA GLU A 79 -4.57 -9.74 -20.05
C GLU A 79 -3.15 -9.33 -20.43
N ARG A 80 -2.52 -10.04 -21.38
CA ARG A 80 -1.20 -9.72 -21.93
C ARG A 80 -1.34 -8.66 -23.02
N ILE A 81 -1.34 -7.37 -22.64
CA ILE A 81 -1.54 -6.26 -23.56
C ILE A 81 -0.37 -6.12 -24.53
N ARG A 82 0.87 -6.27 -24.01
CA ARG A 82 2.09 -6.12 -24.80
C ARG A 82 3.22 -6.93 -24.21
N ASP A 83 3.93 -7.67 -25.03
CA ASP A 83 5.24 -8.27 -24.74
C ASP A 83 6.29 -7.59 -25.64
N GLY A 84 7.07 -6.67 -25.08
CA GLY A 84 8.14 -5.97 -25.75
C GLY A 84 9.50 -6.38 -25.21
N ARG A 85 10.57 -5.99 -25.89
CA ARG A 85 11.94 -6.34 -25.49
C ARG A 85 12.38 -5.67 -24.19
N SER A 86 12.06 -4.37 -24.00
CA SER A 86 12.44 -3.59 -22.82
C SER A 86 11.24 -3.30 -21.90
N PHE A 87 10.02 -3.22 -22.45
CA PHE A 87 8.80 -2.92 -21.71
C PHE A 87 7.71 -3.93 -21.99
N THR A 88 7.03 -4.38 -20.97
CA THR A 88 5.90 -5.31 -21.04
C THR A 88 4.72 -4.73 -20.25
N THR A 89 3.50 -4.85 -20.78
CA THR A 89 2.29 -4.32 -20.15
C THR A 89 1.27 -5.43 -19.91
N ARG A 90 0.66 -5.41 -18.73
CA ARG A 90 -0.43 -6.31 -18.34
C ARG A 90 -1.61 -5.49 -17.85
N ARG A 91 -2.82 -5.98 -18.15
CA ARG A 91 -4.04 -5.54 -17.47
C ARG A 91 -4.51 -6.64 -16.54
N VAL A 92 -4.94 -6.27 -15.34
CA VAL A 92 -5.47 -7.22 -14.36
C VAL A 92 -6.87 -6.77 -13.95
N VAL A 93 -7.82 -7.69 -13.98
CA VAL A 93 -9.17 -7.48 -13.44
C VAL A 93 -9.37 -8.40 -12.25
N ALA A 94 -9.72 -7.83 -11.10
CA ALA A 94 -10.10 -8.60 -9.92
C ALA A 94 -11.62 -8.78 -9.89
N ILE A 95 -12.07 -10.03 -9.75
CA ILE A 95 -13.47 -10.43 -9.90
C ILE A 95 -13.94 -11.15 -8.64
N GLN A 96 -15.12 -10.79 -8.14
CA GLN A 96 -15.86 -11.54 -7.13
C GLN A 96 -17.32 -11.71 -7.55
N SER A 97 -17.88 -12.90 -7.36
CA SER A 97 -19.29 -13.20 -7.67
C SER A 97 -19.70 -12.75 -9.10
N GLY A 98 -18.78 -12.93 -10.07
CA GLY A 98 -19.01 -12.55 -11.48
C GLY A 98 -18.93 -11.05 -11.77
N GLN A 99 -18.52 -10.22 -10.83
CA GLN A 99 -18.40 -8.78 -11.03
C GLN A 99 -16.97 -8.29 -10.79
N ALA A 100 -16.48 -7.41 -11.66
CA ALA A 100 -15.23 -6.73 -11.46
C ALA A 100 -15.34 -5.81 -10.23
N ILE A 101 -14.45 -6.00 -9.26
CA ILE A 101 -14.33 -5.15 -8.06
C ILE A 101 -13.18 -4.16 -8.18
N PHE A 102 -12.21 -4.45 -9.06
CA PHE A 102 -10.99 -3.65 -9.26
C PHE A 102 -10.44 -3.93 -10.65
N ASN A 103 -9.77 -2.96 -11.26
CA ASN A 103 -8.93 -3.16 -12.44
C ASN A 103 -7.62 -2.37 -12.32
N MET A 104 -6.57 -2.83 -13.00
CA MET A 104 -5.26 -2.24 -12.97
C MET A 104 -4.53 -2.49 -14.29
N ASP A 105 -3.89 -1.45 -14.83
CA ASP A 105 -2.83 -1.59 -15.81
C ASP A 105 -1.47 -1.53 -15.10
N VAL A 106 -0.54 -2.40 -15.48
CA VAL A 106 0.79 -2.48 -14.89
C VAL A 106 1.85 -2.61 -15.98
N SER A 107 2.93 -1.86 -15.82
CA SER A 107 4.07 -1.86 -16.74
C SER A 107 5.33 -2.37 -16.05
N PHE A 108 6.04 -3.21 -16.80
CA PHE A 108 7.31 -3.84 -16.40
C PHE A 108 8.44 -3.40 -17.33
N GLN A 109 9.65 -3.36 -16.82
CA GLN A 109 10.84 -2.95 -17.54
C GLN A 109 12.02 -3.88 -17.22
N THR A 110 12.91 -4.08 -18.19
CA THR A 110 14.26 -4.62 -17.94
C THR A 110 15.09 -3.59 -17.17
N ALA A 111 15.99 -4.05 -16.29
CA ALA A 111 16.90 -3.15 -15.60
C ALA A 111 17.81 -2.43 -16.60
N GLU A 112 17.82 -1.12 -16.59
CA GLU A 112 18.67 -0.28 -17.45
C GLU A 112 19.31 0.84 -16.61
N THR A 113 20.50 1.29 -17.02
CA THR A 113 21.17 2.46 -16.44
C THR A 113 20.82 3.72 -17.21
N GLY A 114 20.69 4.85 -16.51
CA GLY A 114 20.34 6.11 -17.16
C GLY A 114 20.72 7.34 -16.32
N LEU A 115 20.16 8.49 -16.67
CA LEU A 115 20.29 9.72 -15.88
C LEU A 115 19.54 9.58 -14.56
N GLU A 116 20.11 10.12 -13.48
CA GLU A 116 19.53 10.03 -12.15
C GLU A 116 19.36 11.42 -11.50
N HIS A 117 18.20 11.64 -10.93
CA HIS A 117 17.92 12.70 -9.97
C HIS A 117 16.73 12.28 -9.11
N SER A 118 16.58 12.89 -7.94
CA SER A 118 15.42 12.66 -7.07
C SER A 118 15.13 13.88 -6.21
N LEU A 119 13.94 13.94 -5.64
CA LEU A 119 13.59 14.91 -4.59
C LEU A 119 14.44 14.63 -3.35
N ALA A 120 14.74 15.70 -2.60
CA ALA A 120 15.35 15.56 -1.27
C ALA A 120 14.32 15.02 -0.27
N MET A 121 14.74 14.07 0.56
CA MET A 121 13.92 13.59 1.67
C MET A 121 13.63 14.74 2.65
N PRO A 122 12.39 14.88 3.14
CA PRO A 122 12.08 15.84 4.18
C PRO A 122 12.91 15.60 5.44
N ASN A 123 13.30 16.68 6.12
CA ASN A 123 13.98 16.57 7.41
C ASN A 123 12.97 16.21 8.49
N VAL A 124 12.99 14.95 8.93
CA VAL A 124 12.11 14.39 9.97
C VAL A 124 12.93 13.56 10.97
N PRO A 125 12.45 13.38 12.22
CA PRO A 125 13.09 12.48 13.17
C PRO A 125 13.25 11.06 12.61
N LEU A 126 14.36 10.40 12.96
CA LEU A 126 14.62 9.02 12.54
C LEU A 126 13.70 8.03 13.28
N PRO A 127 13.49 6.83 12.73
CA PRO A 127 12.60 5.84 13.36
C PRO A 127 13.00 5.50 14.81
N ALA A 128 14.28 5.50 15.14
CA ALA A 128 14.75 5.21 16.49
C ALA A 128 14.32 6.25 17.55
N GLU A 129 13.99 7.46 17.12
CA GLU A 129 13.57 8.57 17.97
C GLU A 129 12.04 8.59 18.18
N LEU A 130 11.29 7.75 17.46
CA LEU A 130 9.84 7.72 17.43
C LEU A 130 9.29 6.45 18.10
N GLN A 131 8.07 6.52 18.61
CA GLN A 131 7.37 5.37 19.18
C GLN A 131 6.58 4.59 18.13
N ASP A 132 6.43 3.28 18.33
CA ASP A 132 5.51 2.44 17.53
C ASP A 132 4.07 2.93 17.75
N ASP A 133 3.37 3.22 16.64
CA ASP A 133 1.98 3.72 16.65
C ASP A 133 1.03 2.80 17.43
N ARG A 134 1.28 1.48 17.49
CA ARG A 134 0.48 0.53 18.27
C ARG A 134 0.69 0.72 19.77
N GLN A 135 1.91 1.04 20.19
CA GLN A 135 2.20 1.32 21.62
C GLN A 135 1.53 2.63 22.02
N VAL A 136 1.61 3.65 21.15
CA VAL A 136 0.92 4.93 21.35
C VAL A 136 -0.60 4.72 21.44
N ALA A 137 -1.19 3.97 20.50
CA ALA A 137 -2.62 3.67 20.50
C ALA A 137 -3.07 2.93 21.77
N LYS A 138 -2.29 1.95 22.24
CA LYS A 138 -2.56 1.25 23.51
C LYS A 138 -2.52 2.19 24.73
N ARG A 139 -1.54 3.12 24.74
CA ARG A 139 -1.40 4.09 25.83
C ARG A 139 -2.55 5.09 25.88
N LEU A 140 -3.01 5.56 24.71
CA LEU A 140 -4.13 6.51 24.62
C LEU A 140 -5.46 5.89 25.07
N GLY A 141 -5.64 4.57 24.98
CA GLY A 141 -6.76 3.79 25.51
C GLY A 141 -8.16 4.21 25.08
N GLY A 142 -9.06 3.25 24.83
CA GLY A 142 -10.51 3.46 24.74
C GLY A 142 -11.00 4.48 23.72
N ALA A 143 -12.06 5.24 24.09
CA ALA A 143 -12.82 6.11 23.22
C ALA A 143 -12.05 7.25 22.54
N ALA A 144 -10.99 7.78 23.14
CA ALA A 144 -10.18 8.84 22.54
C ALA A 144 -9.32 8.34 21.38
N ALA A 145 -8.83 7.10 21.48
CA ALA A 145 -8.16 6.42 20.36
C ALA A 145 -9.18 6.02 19.27
N ASP A 146 -10.40 5.66 19.66
CA ASP A 146 -11.46 5.18 18.78
C ASP A 146 -11.98 6.25 17.82
N ALA A 147 -12.14 7.48 18.29
CA ALA A 147 -12.69 8.58 17.50
C ALA A 147 -11.68 9.16 16.48
N ARG A 148 -10.38 9.05 16.74
CA ARG A 148 -9.32 9.70 15.97
C ARG A 148 -8.47 8.76 15.14
N LEU A 149 -8.34 7.49 15.55
CA LEU A 149 -7.56 6.49 14.83
C LEU A 149 -8.42 5.78 13.77
N SER A 150 -7.81 5.50 12.62
CA SER A 150 -8.40 4.57 11.66
C SER A 150 -8.69 3.23 12.35
N PRO A 151 -9.83 2.55 12.05
CA PRO A 151 -10.06 1.18 12.51
C PRO A 151 -8.86 0.25 12.25
N MET A 152 -8.12 0.50 11.18
CA MET A 152 -6.87 -0.19 10.85
C MET A 152 -5.76 0.03 11.89
N ALA A 153 -5.78 1.10 12.69
CA ALA A 153 -4.76 1.34 13.72
C ALA A 153 -4.85 0.38 14.91
N LYS A 154 -6.02 -0.21 15.13
CA LYS A 154 -6.28 -1.15 16.24
C LYS A 154 -5.86 -2.58 15.91
N LEU A 155 -5.75 -2.92 14.63
CA LEU A 155 -5.44 -4.25 14.20
C LEU A 155 -3.92 -4.52 14.26
N GLU A 156 -3.56 -5.72 14.60
CA GLU A 156 -2.20 -6.20 14.37
C GLU A 156 -1.88 -6.06 12.88
N ARG A 157 -0.76 -5.46 12.54
CA ARG A 157 -0.40 -5.16 11.15
C ARG A 157 0.81 -5.96 10.72
N PRO A 158 0.94 -6.26 9.42
CA PRO A 158 2.17 -6.85 8.88
C PRO A 158 3.34 -5.85 8.83
N PHE A 159 3.07 -4.55 9.10
CA PHE A 159 4.06 -3.48 9.10
C PHE A 159 4.14 -2.80 10.47
N GLU A 160 5.35 -2.44 10.90
CA GLU A 160 5.56 -1.47 11.96
C GLU A 160 5.41 -0.06 11.39
N LEU A 161 4.70 0.80 12.09
CA LEU A 161 4.49 2.20 11.74
C LEU A 161 4.95 3.10 12.87
N ARG A 162 5.65 4.17 12.52
CA ARG A 162 6.06 5.22 13.46
C ARG A 162 5.73 6.58 12.86
N SER A 163 4.66 7.19 13.35
CA SER A 163 4.20 8.51 12.89
C SER A 163 5.15 9.60 13.38
N VAL A 164 5.57 10.47 12.47
CA VAL A 164 6.42 11.64 12.80
C VAL A 164 5.66 12.61 13.70
N PHE A 165 4.38 12.82 13.44
CA PHE A 165 3.49 13.51 14.37
C PHE A 165 2.82 12.46 15.26
N GLU A 166 3.28 12.33 16.48
CA GLU A 166 2.77 11.33 17.42
C GLU A 166 1.26 11.51 17.62
N LEU A 167 0.53 10.41 17.48
CA LEU A 167 -0.92 10.37 17.63
C LEU A 167 -1.38 10.96 18.96
N GLY A 168 -2.38 11.84 18.92
CA GLY A 168 -2.96 12.47 20.12
C GLY A 168 -2.15 13.66 20.66
N THR A 169 -1.04 14.04 20.04
CA THR A 169 -0.28 15.25 20.40
C THR A 169 -0.84 16.50 19.69
N PRO A 170 -0.55 17.73 20.19
CA PRO A 170 -0.89 18.97 19.49
C PRO A 170 -0.33 19.00 18.06
N ALA A 171 0.91 18.58 17.84
CA ALA A 171 1.51 18.56 16.52
C ALA A 171 0.73 17.67 15.55
N TRP A 172 0.22 16.51 15.98
CA TRP A 172 -0.66 15.68 15.18
C TRP A 172 -2.01 16.36 14.90
N ALA A 173 -2.60 17.01 15.89
CA ALA A 173 -3.87 17.73 15.74
C ALA A 173 -3.75 18.96 14.82
N GLU A 174 -2.55 19.54 14.71
CA GLU A 174 -2.22 20.68 13.86
C GLU A 174 -1.75 20.26 12.45
N ALA A 175 -1.38 18.98 12.25
CA ALA A 175 -1.01 18.47 10.93
C ALA A 175 -2.19 18.60 9.96
N ARG A 176 -2.03 19.41 8.90
CA ARG A 176 -3.12 19.77 7.99
C ARG A 176 -2.98 19.14 6.61
N ALA A 177 -1.81 19.24 6.02
CA ALA A 177 -1.63 18.91 4.61
C ALA A 177 -0.65 17.75 4.36
N TRP A 178 0.07 17.27 5.36
CA TRP A 178 1.07 16.23 5.24
C TRP A 178 1.13 15.30 6.45
N ASN A 179 1.46 14.04 6.20
CA ASN A 179 1.43 12.97 7.18
C ASN A 179 2.58 11.98 6.93
N PRO A 180 3.82 12.34 7.35
CA PRO A 180 4.97 11.46 7.22
C PRO A 180 4.92 10.34 8.26
N VAL A 181 5.16 9.11 7.81
CA VAL A 181 5.14 7.90 8.65
C VAL A 181 6.26 6.98 8.21
N TRP A 182 7.12 6.57 9.13
CA TRP A 182 8.06 5.49 8.86
C TRP A 182 7.33 4.15 8.84
N VAL A 183 7.63 3.34 7.84
CA VAL A 183 7.03 2.02 7.64
C VAL A 183 8.11 0.97 7.41
N ARG A 184 7.94 -0.21 8.00
CA ARG A 184 8.81 -1.36 7.83
C ARG A 184 8.00 -2.65 7.87
N PHE A 185 8.22 -3.57 6.95
CA PHE A 185 7.62 -4.90 6.99
C PHE A 185 8.24 -5.74 8.10
N LEU A 186 7.42 -6.53 8.81
CA LEU A 186 7.81 -7.21 10.05
C LEU A 186 8.36 -8.64 9.87
N ALA A 187 8.55 -9.09 8.65
CA ALA A 187 9.19 -10.37 8.37
C ALA A 187 10.33 -10.17 7.35
N PRO A 188 11.35 -11.04 7.36
CA PRO A 188 12.34 -11.05 6.31
C PRO A 188 11.69 -11.27 4.95
N VAL A 189 12.13 -10.51 3.95
CA VAL A 189 11.69 -10.70 2.57
C VAL A 189 12.75 -11.50 1.83
N THR A 190 12.37 -12.68 1.37
CA THR A 190 13.23 -13.51 0.51
C THR A 190 12.61 -13.56 -0.87
N GLU A 191 13.25 -12.91 -1.83
CA GLU A 191 12.87 -13.01 -3.23
C GLU A 191 13.21 -14.41 -3.73
N ARG A 192 12.27 -15.06 -4.40
CA ARG A 192 12.41 -16.49 -4.71
C ARG A 192 13.34 -16.74 -5.89
N ASP A 193 13.37 -15.86 -6.88
CA ASP A 193 14.14 -16.10 -8.11
C ASP A 193 14.58 -14.79 -8.81
N GLY A 194 15.86 -14.65 -9.09
CA GLY A 194 16.41 -13.61 -9.95
C GLY A 194 16.54 -12.21 -9.35
N PRO A 195 16.96 -11.22 -10.16
CA PRO A 195 17.20 -9.84 -9.73
C PRO A 195 15.93 -9.02 -9.52
N SER A 196 14.80 -9.46 -10.09
CA SER A 196 13.51 -8.81 -9.88
C SER A 196 13.00 -9.01 -8.45
N GLN A 197 12.27 -8.04 -7.94
CA GLN A 197 11.77 -8.03 -6.56
C GLN A 197 10.24 -8.15 -6.50
N PRO A 198 9.62 -9.25 -6.98
CA PRO A 198 8.17 -9.35 -7.06
C PRO A 198 7.50 -9.22 -5.69
N ILE A 199 8.04 -9.86 -4.65
CA ILE A 199 7.46 -9.82 -3.30
C ILE A 199 7.60 -8.42 -2.71
N SER A 200 8.79 -7.84 -2.71
CA SER A 200 9.05 -6.50 -2.17
C SER A 200 8.20 -5.42 -2.86
N ARG A 201 8.07 -5.47 -4.18
CA ARG A 201 7.26 -4.52 -4.95
C ARG A 201 5.76 -4.70 -4.71
N CYS A 202 5.27 -5.93 -4.54
CA CYS A 202 3.88 -6.19 -4.13
C CYS A 202 3.62 -5.75 -2.69
N LEU A 203 4.56 -5.93 -1.76
CA LEU A 203 4.46 -5.41 -0.40
C LEU A 203 4.45 -3.87 -0.38
N LEU A 204 5.24 -3.22 -1.25
CA LEU A 204 5.18 -1.77 -1.43
C LEU A 204 3.82 -1.33 -1.96
N ALA A 205 3.26 -2.02 -2.95
CA ALA A 205 1.92 -1.76 -3.46
C ALA A 205 0.85 -1.91 -2.35
N TYR A 206 0.97 -2.93 -1.48
CA TYR A 206 0.12 -3.05 -0.29
C TYR A 206 0.28 -1.84 0.65
N ALA A 207 1.51 -1.46 0.98
CA ALA A 207 1.81 -0.39 1.92
C ALA A 207 1.41 0.99 1.37
N SER A 208 1.48 1.20 0.05
CA SER A 208 1.18 2.48 -0.60
C SER A 208 -0.28 2.93 -0.43
N ASP A 209 -1.23 2.01 -0.21
CA ASP A 209 -2.63 2.35 0.09
C ASP A 209 -2.89 2.63 1.59
N MET A 210 -1.88 2.46 2.45
CA MET A 210 -2.05 2.65 3.90
C MET A 210 -2.16 4.13 4.27
N GLY A 211 -3.35 4.53 4.75
CA GLY A 211 -3.56 5.85 5.34
C GLY A 211 -3.70 7.02 4.36
N LEU A 212 -3.79 6.78 3.04
CA LEU A 212 -4.02 7.83 2.05
C LEU A 212 -5.37 8.51 2.27
N VAL A 213 -6.44 7.74 2.41
CA VAL A 213 -7.80 8.27 2.69
C VAL A 213 -7.81 9.13 3.96
N SER A 214 -7.10 8.70 5.01
CA SER A 214 -6.97 9.48 6.24
C SER A 214 -6.19 10.78 6.02
N THR A 215 -5.16 10.76 5.18
CA THR A 215 -4.39 11.97 4.84
C THR A 215 -5.24 12.99 4.10
N GLY A 216 -6.13 12.57 3.20
CA GLY A 216 -7.08 13.46 2.52
C GLY A 216 -8.08 14.12 3.49
N TYR A 217 -8.37 13.47 4.61
CA TYR A 217 -9.25 13.99 5.65
C TYR A 217 -8.57 14.95 6.65
N LEU A 218 -7.24 14.84 6.82
CA LEU A 218 -6.50 15.60 7.84
C LEU A 218 -6.82 17.11 7.92
N PRO A 219 -6.91 17.87 6.81
CA PRO A 219 -7.22 19.29 6.88
C PRO A 219 -8.56 19.60 7.55
N HIS A 220 -9.51 18.65 7.55
CA HIS A 220 -10.88 18.79 8.00
C HIS A 220 -11.18 18.07 9.33
N GLN A 221 -10.18 17.49 9.98
CA GLN A 221 -10.36 16.63 11.17
C GLN A 221 -10.98 17.35 12.38
N ASN A 222 -10.90 18.67 12.43
CA ASN A 222 -11.50 19.50 13.50
C ASN A 222 -12.85 20.10 13.09
N GLU A 223 -13.28 19.93 11.84
CA GLU A 223 -14.50 20.52 11.27
C GLU A 223 -15.61 19.50 11.11
N VAL A 224 -15.24 18.26 10.78
CA VAL A 224 -16.20 17.18 10.48
C VAL A 224 -15.83 15.94 11.25
N ASP A 225 -16.82 15.31 11.88
CA ASP A 225 -16.64 14.00 12.52
C ASP A 225 -16.42 12.91 11.45
N ARG A 226 -15.31 12.19 11.56
CA ARG A 226 -14.96 11.08 10.67
C ARG A 226 -16.06 10.02 10.57
N SER A 227 -16.81 9.77 11.66
CA SER A 227 -17.90 8.78 11.69
C SER A 227 -19.06 9.10 10.76
N GLN A 228 -19.20 10.38 10.37
CA GLN A 228 -20.24 10.86 9.45
C GLN A 228 -19.80 10.74 7.98
N LEU A 229 -18.56 10.35 7.71
CA LEU A 229 -17.99 10.29 6.36
C LEU A 229 -17.90 8.85 5.88
N GLN A 230 -18.42 8.57 4.71
CA GLN A 230 -18.13 7.37 3.96
C GLN A 230 -16.93 7.66 3.05
N MET A 231 -15.76 7.11 3.41
CA MET A 231 -14.53 7.35 2.69
C MET A 231 -14.01 6.04 2.06
N ALA A 232 -13.57 6.13 0.80
CA ALA A 232 -12.95 5.01 0.07
C ALA A 232 -12.01 5.56 -1.00
N SER A 233 -10.97 4.80 -1.33
CA SER A 233 -10.13 5.07 -2.50
C SER A 233 -10.94 4.87 -3.78
N LEU A 234 -10.78 5.77 -4.75
CA LEU A 234 -11.39 5.69 -6.08
C LEU A 234 -10.40 5.13 -7.09
N ASP A 235 -9.20 5.64 -7.07
CA ASP A 235 -8.10 5.24 -7.93
C ASP A 235 -6.77 5.24 -7.17
N HIS A 236 -5.76 4.59 -7.73
CA HIS A 236 -4.42 4.51 -7.16
C HIS A 236 -3.40 4.36 -8.27
N SER A 237 -2.40 5.23 -8.27
CA SER A 237 -1.24 5.14 -9.15
C SER A 237 0.03 5.01 -8.32
N LEU A 238 0.96 4.18 -8.79
CA LEU A 238 2.24 3.95 -8.11
C LEU A 238 3.35 3.86 -9.16
N TRP A 239 4.42 4.59 -8.98
CA TRP A 239 5.67 4.49 -9.75
C TRP A 239 6.80 4.03 -8.84
N ILE A 240 7.53 3.02 -9.25
CA ILE A 240 8.67 2.46 -8.51
C ILE A 240 9.94 2.79 -9.24
N HIS A 241 10.82 3.54 -8.60
CA HIS A 241 12.01 4.14 -9.21
C HIS A 241 13.28 3.35 -8.93
N ARG A 242 13.32 2.62 -7.80
CA ARG A 242 14.52 1.93 -7.29
C ARG A 242 14.17 0.59 -6.67
N PRO A 243 15.15 -0.28 -6.38
CA PRO A 243 14.92 -1.48 -5.56
C PRO A 243 14.24 -1.17 -4.24
N VAL A 244 13.36 -2.05 -3.81
CA VAL A 244 12.44 -1.84 -2.68
C VAL A 244 12.87 -2.65 -1.46
N PRO A 245 13.54 -2.06 -0.46
CA PRO A 245 13.94 -2.77 0.76
C PRO A 245 12.82 -2.74 1.82
N MET A 246 11.74 -3.52 1.63
CA MET A 246 10.55 -3.47 2.51
C MET A 246 10.79 -3.93 3.94
N ASP A 247 11.81 -4.72 4.21
CA ASP A 247 12.26 -5.14 5.54
C ASP A 247 13.13 -4.11 6.26
N GLN A 248 13.45 -3.00 5.60
CA GLN A 248 14.10 -1.82 6.15
C GLN A 248 13.10 -0.68 6.35
N TRP A 249 13.52 0.36 7.07
CA TRP A 249 12.71 1.54 7.26
C TRP A 249 12.61 2.37 5.98
N LEU A 250 11.37 2.65 5.55
CA LEU A 250 11.05 3.60 4.50
C LEU A 250 10.21 4.74 5.11
N LEU A 251 10.53 5.98 4.75
CA LEU A 251 9.67 7.12 5.07
C LEU A 251 8.56 7.22 4.03
N PHE A 252 7.32 6.98 4.41
CA PHE A 252 6.12 7.19 3.61
C PHE A 252 5.61 8.61 3.87
N HIS A 253 6.02 9.55 3.02
CA HIS A 253 5.71 10.97 3.10
C HIS A 253 4.46 11.28 2.30
N LYS A 254 3.31 11.33 2.97
CA LYS A 254 1.99 11.58 2.37
C LYS A 254 1.59 13.05 2.52
N ARG A 255 0.96 13.61 1.49
CA ARG A 255 0.43 14.98 1.50
C ARG A 255 -0.86 15.06 0.69
N THR A 256 -1.80 15.90 1.14
CA THR A 256 -3.01 16.22 0.36
C THR A 256 -2.87 17.58 -0.27
N SER A 257 -3.28 17.70 -1.53
CA SER A 257 -3.18 18.94 -2.32
C SER A 257 -4.53 19.61 -2.53
N SER A 258 -5.62 18.87 -2.48
CA SER A 258 -6.96 19.39 -2.76
C SER A 258 -8.04 18.48 -2.22
N ALA A 259 -9.14 19.08 -1.74
CA ALA A 259 -10.40 18.39 -1.48
C ALA A 259 -11.54 19.22 -2.04
N GLN A 260 -12.31 18.67 -3.00
CA GLN A 260 -13.43 19.34 -3.63
C GLN A 260 -14.38 18.33 -4.29
N GLY A 261 -15.68 18.64 -4.33
CA GLY A 261 -16.67 17.78 -4.98
C GLY A 261 -16.71 16.36 -4.41
N ALA A 262 -16.62 16.23 -3.08
CA ALA A 262 -16.56 14.98 -2.33
C ALA A 262 -15.39 14.07 -2.72
N ARG A 263 -14.30 14.63 -3.23
CA ARG A 263 -13.05 13.91 -3.53
C ARG A 263 -11.88 14.65 -2.92
N ALA A 264 -10.84 13.89 -2.54
CA ALA A 264 -9.55 14.45 -2.12
C ALA A 264 -8.43 13.84 -2.95
N MET A 265 -7.43 14.64 -3.29
CA MET A 265 -6.20 14.19 -3.94
C MET A 265 -5.09 14.06 -2.90
N VAL A 266 -4.45 12.90 -2.89
CA VAL A 266 -3.33 12.61 -2.01
C VAL A 266 -2.14 12.16 -2.85
N HIS A 267 -0.99 12.73 -2.56
CA HIS A 267 0.30 12.36 -3.13
C HIS A 267 1.18 11.76 -2.04
N ALA A 268 2.07 10.88 -2.44
CA ALA A 268 3.01 10.32 -1.50
C ALA A 268 4.32 9.95 -2.18
N ASP A 269 5.41 9.99 -1.41
CA ASP A 269 6.72 9.52 -1.83
C ASP A 269 7.27 8.58 -0.75
N PHE A 270 7.90 7.49 -1.17
CA PHE A 270 8.67 6.63 -0.29
C PHE A 270 10.15 6.95 -0.41
N PHE A 271 10.79 7.22 0.72
CA PHE A 271 12.23 7.45 0.80
C PHE A 271 12.88 6.32 1.59
N ALA A 272 14.03 5.84 1.14
CA ALA A 272 14.92 5.03 1.95
C ALA A 272 15.59 5.88 3.02
N SER A 273 16.18 5.25 4.03
CA SER A 273 16.83 5.93 5.14
C SER A 273 18.05 6.77 4.74
N ASP A 274 18.64 6.49 3.57
CA ASP A 274 19.72 7.28 2.96
C ASP A 274 19.23 8.50 2.16
N GLY A 275 17.92 8.73 2.12
CA GLY A 275 17.28 9.86 1.46
C GLY A 275 16.92 9.64 -0.02
N GLN A 276 17.16 8.47 -0.58
CA GLN A 276 16.77 8.18 -1.96
C GLN A 276 15.27 7.93 -2.11
N VAL A 277 14.65 8.51 -3.15
CA VAL A 277 13.26 8.21 -3.50
C VAL A 277 13.17 6.80 -4.08
N ILE A 278 12.35 5.97 -3.45
CA ILE A 278 12.10 4.59 -3.87
C ILE A 278 10.88 4.51 -4.78
N ALA A 279 9.81 5.25 -4.44
CA ALA A 279 8.55 5.22 -5.17
C ALA A 279 7.76 6.51 -4.94
N SER A 280 6.82 6.77 -5.84
CA SER A 280 5.86 7.87 -5.75
C SER A 280 4.46 7.40 -6.09
#